data_7e3fd3d6dc1059c761591f2032fa9c7c
#
_entry.id   7e3fd3d6dc1059c761591f2032fa9c7c
#
_cell.length_a   1.000
_cell.length_b   1.000
_cell.length_c   1.000
_cell.angle_alpha   90.00
_cell.angle_beta   90.00
_cell.angle_gamma   90.00
#
_symmetry.space_group_name_H-M   'P 1'
#
loop_
_entity.id
_entity.type
_entity.pdbx_description
1 polymer ?
#
loop_
_entity_poly.entity_id
_entity_poly.type
_entity_poly.pdbx_seq_one_letter_code
_entity_poly.pdbx_strand_id
1 'polypeptide(L)'
;MRLSVMPATPGFSNVTLPVLVDPDKSNGYEEIASIFISGRGRDHSGIGASVVAVWSQKLPDRATVLGLGCGNGVPISQALIERRFNVCGVDASARMVAAFRARFPTVPVECAAVEDSDFFGRTFDGVVAWGLFFLLDAEVQRRLIAKVAAVLPNGVGLLFTSPSQSCSWADAMTGRTSISLGLDAYRNALEAEGMSLVGTHRDDGDNHYYFARKA
;
A
#
# COMPACT_ATOMS: atom_id res chain seq x y z
N MET A 1 -7.03 41.60 68.48
CA MET A 1 -7.34 40.31 67.78
C MET A 1 -7.29 40.55 66.32
N ARG A 2 -6.17 40.16 65.64
CA ARG A 2 -5.95 40.41 64.19
C ARG A 2 -6.24 39.11 63.46
N LEU A 3 -7.27 39.11 62.60
CA LEU A 3 -7.58 38.00 61.69
C LEU A 3 -6.56 38.03 60.54
N SER A 4 -5.82 36.93 60.43
CA SER A 4 -4.89 36.68 59.36
C SER A 4 -5.65 36.15 58.17
N VAL A 5 -5.54 36.82 57.01
CA VAL A 5 -6.10 36.39 55.72
C VAL A 5 -5.11 35.44 55.08
N MET A 6 -5.50 34.20 54.79
CA MET A 6 -4.71 33.25 54.01
C MET A 6 -4.72 33.63 52.53
N PRO A 7 -3.58 33.49 51.79
CA PRO A 7 -3.54 33.74 50.36
C PRO A 7 -4.23 32.58 49.62
N ALA A 8 -4.94 32.93 48.53
CA ALA A 8 -5.59 32.00 47.61
C ALA A 8 -4.55 31.16 46.86
N THR A 9 -4.79 29.86 46.74
CA THR A 9 -4.05 28.92 45.92
C THR A 9 -4.20 29.28 44.44
N PRO A 10 -3.09 29.24 43.64
CA PRO A 10 -3.19 29.48 42.21
C PRO A 10 -3.87 28.27 41.51
N GLY A 11 -4.89 28.58 40.69
CA GLY A 11 -5.64 27.61 39.92
C GLY A 11 -4.74 26.88 38.93
N PHE A 12 -4.87 25.57 38.91
CA PHE A 12 -4.26 24.71 37.85
C PHE A 12 -4.91 25.04 36.51
N SER A 13 -4.13 25.66 35.61
CA SER A 13 -4.52 25.80 34.23
C SER A 13 -4.61 24.40 33.61
N ASN A 14 -5.77 24.04 33.10
CA ASN A 14 -5.94 22.85 32.28
C ASN A 14 -5.06 22.97 31.03
N VAL A 15 -3.87 22.37 31.08
CA VAL A 15 -3.05 22.14 29.90
C VAL A 15 -3.71 21.00 29.12
N THR A 16 -4.49 21.33 28.12
CA THR A 16 -4.95 20.36 27.12
C THR A 16 -3.72 19.86 26.39
N LEU A 17 -3.29 18.64 26.68
CA LEU A 17 -2.24 17.97 25.90
C LEU A 17 -2.72 17.89 24.45
N PRO A 18 -1.86 18.18 23.45
CA PRO A 18 -2.23 18.00 22.06
C PRO A 18 -2.59 16.52 21.88
N VAL A 19 -3.76 16.26 21.33
CA VAL A 19 -4.15 14.94 20.83
C VAL A 19 -3.09 14.58 19.79
N LEU A 20 -2.30 13.53 20.06
CA LEU A 20 -1.41 12.95 19.08
C LEU A 20 -2.28 12.42 17.94
N VAL A 21 -2.45 13.21 16.91
CA VAL A 21 -3.08 12.76 15.66
C VAL A 21 -2.11 11.73 15.09
N ASP A 22 -2.58 10.49 14.96
CA ASP A 22 -1.83 9.44 14.31
C ASP A 22 -1.42 9.93 12.91
N PRO A 23 -0.13 9.92 12.54
CA PRO A 23 0.31 10.47 11.27
C PRO A 23 -0.42 9.76 10.13
N ASP A 24 -0.99 10.51 9.20
CA ASP A 24 -1.66 9.97 8.02
C ASP A 24 -0.70 9.11 7.19
N LYS A 25 -0.83 7.79 7.31
CA LYS A 25 -0.02 6.79 6.62
C LYS A 25 -0.48 6.52 5.17
N SER A 26 -1.53 7.20 4.71
CA SER A 26 -2.01 7.10 3.33
C SER A 26 -1.23 7.98 2.35
N ASN A 27 -0.18 8.67 2.80
CA ASN A 27 0.56 9.67 2.01
C ASN A 27 -0.35 10.75 1.37
N GLY A 28 -1.42 11.17 2.10
CA GLY A 28 -2.38 12.17 1.64
C GLY A 28 -3.54 11.62 0.81
N TYR A 29 -3.54 10.35 0.46
CA TYR A 29 -4.62 9.76 -0.34
C TYR A 29 -5.97 9.71 0.41
N GLU A 30 -5.99 9.72 1.74
CA GLU A 30 -7.24 9.88 2.51
C GLU A 30 -7.92 11.23 2.21
N GLU A 31 -7.16 12.31 2.13
CA GLU A 31 -7.68 13.66 1.88
C GLU A 31 -8.28 13.79 0.47
N ILE A 32 -7.61 13.21 -0.54
CA ILE A 32 -7.99 13.31 -1.94
C ILE A 32 -8.82 12.12 -2.45
N ALA A 33 -9.22 11.20 -1.57
CA ALA A 33 -9.89 9.95 -1.96
C ALA A 33 -11.08 10.17 -2.87
N SER A 34 -11.94 11.17 -2.62
CA SER A 34 -13.10 11.48 -3.46
C SER A 34 -12.71 11.88 -4.88
N ILE A 35 -11.64 12.68 -5.04
CA ILE A 35 -11.11 13.11 -6.34
C ILE A 35 -10.52 11.91 -7.07
N PHE A 36 -9.74 11.09 -6.38
CA PHE A 36 -9.15 9.87 -6.95
C PHE A 36 -10.24 8.90 -7.43
N ILE A 37 -11.24 8.59 -6.59
CA ILE A 37 -12.32 7.65 -6.90
C ILE A 37 -13.17 8.13 -8.08
N SER A 38 -13.48 9.43 -8.17
CA SER A 38 -14.26 10.00 -9.27
C SER A 38 -13.47 10.14 -10.57
N GLY A 39 -12.15 10.18 -10.51
CA GLY A 39 -11.23 10.27 -11.64
C GLY A 39 -10.62 8.92 -12.01
N ARG A 40 -9.37 8.69 -11.60
CA ARG A 40 -8.58 7.48 -11.90
C ARG A 40 -9.23 6.17 -11.45
N GLY A 41 -9.93 6.18 -10.32
CA GLY A 41 -10.59 5.00 -9.76
C GLY A 41 -11.89 4.59 -10.45
N ARG A 42 -12.22 5.15 -11.62
CA ARG A 42 -13.42 4.78 -12.41
C ARG A 42 -13.13 3.80 -13.54
N ASP A 43 -11.91 3.81 -14.05
CA ASP A 43 -11.55 3.06 -15.26
C ASP A 43 -11.01 1.68 -14.93
N HIS A 44 -11.85 0.67 -15.14
CA HIS A 44 -11.51 -0.76 -14.98
C HIS A 44 -10.65 -1.31 -16.11
N SER A 45 -10.55 -0.64 -17.27
CA SER A 45 -9.60 -0.96 -18.33
C SER A 45 -8.29 -0.18 -18.17
N GLY A 46 -8.13 0.50 -17.03
CA GLY A 46 -7.05 1.43 -16.77
C GLY A 46 -5.65 0.83 -16.78
N ILE A 47 -4.69 1.74 -16.81
CA ILE A 47 -3.26 1.44 -16.78
C ILE A 47 -2.95 0.46 -15.63
N GLY A 48 -2.20 -0.60 -15.94
CA GLY A 48 -1.79 -1.64 -15.00
C GLY A 48 -2.65 -2.92 -15.06
N ALA A 49 -3.92 -2.85 -15.43
CA ALA A 49 -4.80 -4.02 -15.50
C ALA A 49 -4.26 -5.10 -16.45
N SER A 50 -3.75 -4.72 -17.63
CA SER A 50 -3.18 -5.65 -18.62
C SER A 50 -1.92 -6.34 -18.11
N VAL A 51 -1.03 -5.62 -17.45
CA VAL A 51 0.21 -6.17 -16.89
C VAL A 51 -0.09 -7.15 -15.76
N VAL A 52 -1.00 -6.79 -14.87
CA VAL A 52 -1.45 -7.67 -13.78
C VAL A 52 -2.18 -8.91 -14.34
N ALA A 53 -2.96 -8.74 -15.41
CA ALA A 53 -3.61 -9.84 -16.11
C ALA A 53 -2.62 -10.86 -16.67
N VAL A 54 -1.54 -10.41 -17.31
CA VAL A 54 -0.47 -11.28 -17.83
C VAL A 54 0.30 -11.94 -16.69
N TRP A 55 0.66 -11.19 -15.66
CA TRP A 55 1.35 -11.72 -14.49
C TRP A 55 0.53 -12.80 -13.79
N SER A 56 -0.77 -12.58 -13.61
CA SER A 56 -1.66 -13.51 -12.92
C SER A 56 -1.86 -14.85 -13.66
N GLN A 57 -1.57 -14.95 -14.96
CA GLN A 57 -1.61 -16.23 -15.71
C GLN A 57 -0.62 -17.27 -15.19
N LYS A 58 0.40 -16.85 -14.43
CA LYS A 58 1.40 -17.73 -13.82
C LYS A 58 0.97 -18.25 -12.45
N LEU A 59 -0.14 -17.76 -11.91
CA LEU A 59 -0.69 -18.19 -10.63
C LEU A 59 -1.61 -19.40 -10.81
N PRO A 60 -1.76 -20.26 -9.79
CA PRO A 60 -2.75 -21.34 -9.81
C PRO A 60 -4.18 -20.83 -10.02
N ASP A 61 -5.04 -21.67 -10.54
CA ASP A 61 -6.46 -21.36 -10.63
C ASP A 61 -7.03 -21.04 -9.24
N ARG A 62 -7.82 -19.95 -9.15
CA ARG A 62 -8.39 -19.45 -7.90
C ARG A 62 -7.36 -19.12 -6.82
N ALA A 63 -6.13 -18.82 -7.20
CA ALA A 63 -5.10 -18.37 -6.28
C ALA A 63 -5.58 -17.25 -5.37
N THR A 64 -5.06 -17.22 -4.16
CA THR A 64 -5.31 -16.12 -3.22
C THR A 64 -4.25 -15.05 -3.41
N VAL A 65 -4.66 -13.84 -3.77
CA VAL A 65 -3.79 -12.72 -4.08
C VAL A 65 -3.99 -11.59 -3.08
N LEU A 66 -2.89 -11.12 -2.49
CA LEU A 66 -2.89 -9.94 -1.64
C LEU A 66 -2.64 -8.68 -2.47
N GLY A 67 -3.54 -7.72 -2.41
CA GLY A 67 -3.39 -6.38 -2.97
C GLY A 67 -2.99 -5.38 -1.88
N LEU A 68 -1.77 -4.86 -1.96
CA LEU A 68 -1.25 -3.85 -1.05
C LEU A 68 -1.41 -2.46 -1.67
N GLY A 69 -1.92 -1.50 -0.88
CA GLY A 69 -2.34 -0.19 -1.39
C GLY A 69 -3.47 -0.37 -2.40
N CYS A 70 -4.47 -1.20 -2.06
CA CYS A 70 -5.49 -1.62 -3.01
C CYS A 70 -6.45 -0.51 -3.43
N GLY A 71 -6.43 0.65 -2.78
CA GLY A 71 -7.31 1.78 -3.05
C GLY A 71 -8.78 1.39 -3.03
N ASN A 72 -9.56 1.89 -3.98
CA ASN A 72 -10.96 1.52 -4.18
C ASN A 72 -11.14 0.22 -5.00
N GLY A 73 -10.03 -0.52 -5.26
CA GLY A 73 -10.00 -1.80 -5.96
C GLY A 73 -9.93 -1.74 -7.48
N VAL A 74 -9.94 -0.54 -8.07
CA VAL A 74 -9.90 -0.35 -9.53
C VAL A 74 -8.58 0.28 -9.96
N PRO A 75 -7.91 -0.25 -10.99
CA PRO A 75 -8.31 -1.37 -11.86
C PRO A 75 -7.80 -2.75 -11.39
N ILE A 76 -6.88 -2.80 -10.42
CA ILE A 76 -6.05 -3.97 -10.15
C ILE A 76 -6.84 -5.11 -9.49
N SER A 77 -7.47 -4.84 -8.34
CA SER A 77 -8.27 -5.88 -7.65
C SER A 77 -9.43 -6.34 -8.53
N GLN A 78 -10.07 -5.43 -9.25
CA GLN A 78 -11.14 -5.78 -10.18
C GLN A 78 -10.66 -6.75 -11.26
N ALA A 79 -9.52 -6.49 -11.91
CA ALA A 79 -8.95 -7.35 -12.93
C ALA A 79 -8.63 -8.76 -12.42
N LEU A 80 -8.24 -8.90 -11.16
CA LEU A 80 -8.01 -10.19 -10.50
C LEU A 80 -9.33 -10.90 -10.16
N ILE A 81 -10.31 -10.18 -9.61
CA ILE A 81 -11.64 -10.73 -9.26
C ILE A 81 -12.37 -11.26 -10.49
N GLU A 82 -12.35 -10.52 -11.60
CA GLU A 82 -12.95 -10.94 -12.87
C GLU A 82 -12.32 -12.22 -13.43
N ARG A 83 -11.05 -12.49 -13.09
CA ARG A 83 -10.33 -13.74 -13.38
C ARG A 83 -10.52 -14.84 -12.34
N ARG A 84 -11.44 -14.63 -11.39
CA ARG A 84 -11.82 -15.60 -10.34
C ARG A 84 -10.72 -15.88 -9.31
N PHE A 85 -9.77 -14.96 -9.12
CA PHE A 85 -8.84 -15.04 -8.00
C PHE A 85 -9.51 -14.64 -6.69
N ASN A 86 -9.05 -15.22 -5.58
CA ASN A 86 -9.47 -14.85 -4.24
C ASN A 86 -8.63 -13.65 -3.78
N VAL A 87 -9.17 -12.44 -3.86
CA VAL A 87 -8.43 -11.22 -3.51
C VAL A 87 -8.62 -10.88 -2.04
N CYS A 88 -7.55 -10.45 -1.37
CA CYS A 88 -7.58 -9.73 -0.10
C CYS A 88 -6.90 -8.38 -0.30
N GLY A 89 -7.45 -7.30 0.23
CA GLY A 89 -6.91 -5.96 0.07
C GLY A 89 -6.44 -5.34 1.38
N VAL A 90 -5.40 -4.50 1.33
CA VAL A 90 -4.96 -3.65 2.45
C VAL A 90 -4.75 -2.24 1.91
N ASP A 91 -5.33 -1.25 2.57
CA ASP A 91 -5.13 0.17 2.23
C ASP A 91 -5.23 1.04 3.49
N ALA A 92 -4.41 2.07 3.58
CA ALA A 92 -4.37 2.96 4.73
C ALA A 92 -5.52 3.99 4.74
N SER A 93 -6.14 4.28 3.59
CA SER A 93 -7.22 5.26 3.47
C SER A 93 -8.57 4.64 3.80
N ALA A 94 -9.22 5.11 4.86
CA ALA A 94 -10.55 4.66 5.25
C ALA A 94 -11.60 4.92 4.16
N ARG A 95 -11.49 6.03 3.43
CA ARG A 95 -12.39 6.37 2.32
C ARG A 95 -12.19 5.45 1.11
N MET A 96 -10.95 5.09 0.79
CA MET A 96 -10.65 4.11 -0.25
C MET A 96 -11.21 2.74 0.11
N VAL A 97 -10.99 2.28 1.34
CA VAL A 97 -11.52 1.01 1.85
C VAL A 97 -13.04 0.99 1.86
N ALA A 98 -13.70 2.10 2.24
CA ALA A 98 -15.16 2.20 2.16
C ALA A 98 -15.67 2.06 0.72
N ALA A 99 -15.02 2.70 -0.25
CA ALA A 99 -15.36 2.57 -1.67
C ALA A 99 -15.08 1.16 -2.21
N PHE A 100 -13.99 0.53 -1.76
CA PHE A 100 -13.68 -0.86 -2.07
C PHE A 100 -14.79 -1.81 -1.60
N ARG A 101 -15.18 -1.70 -0.31
CA ARG A 101 -16.26 -2.51 0.28
C ARG A 101 -17.60 -2.33 -0.42
N ALA A 102 -17.93 -1.10 -0.81
CA ALA A 102 -19.14 -0.81 -1.55
C ALA A 102 -19.17 -1.49 -2.94
N ARG A 103 -18.01 -1.59 -3.59
CA ARG A 103 -17.87 -2.19 -4.92
C ARG A 103 -17.76 -3.73 -4.86
N PHE A 104 -17.05 -4.25 -3.87
CA PHE A 104 -16.73 -5.67 -3.71
C PHE A 104 -17.14 -6.16 -2.31
N PRO A 105 -18.43 -6.25 -1.99
CA PRO A 105 -18.91 -6.46 -0.61
C PRO A 105 -18.51 -7.83 0.00
N THR A 106 -18.11 -8.79 -0.82
CA THR A 106 -17.69 -10.13 -0.38
C THR A 106 -16.17 -10.31 -0.32
N VAL A 107 -15.41 -9.31 -0.76
CA VAL A 107 -13.95 -9.37 -0.81
C VAL A 107 -13.36 -8.82 0.48
N PRO A 108 -12.52 -9.59 1.20
CA PRO A 108 -11.87 -9.10 2.41
C PRO A 108 -10.99 -7.88 2.12
N VAL A 109 -11.17 -6.82 2.90
CA VAL A 109 -10.30 -5.63 2.86
C VAL A 109 -10.07 -5.09 4.26
N GLU A 110 -8.81 -4.85 4.60
CA GLU A 110 -8.36 -4.26 5.85
C GLU A 110 -8.06 -2.77 5.65
N CYS A 111 -8.48 -1.94 6.61
CA CYS A 111 -8.11 -0.53 6.67
C CYS A 111 -6.91 -0.40 7.61
N ALA A 112 -5.71 -0.47 7.06
CA ALA A 112 -4.46 -0.37 7.81
C ALA A 112 -3.32 0.09 6.88
N ALA A 113 -2.30 0.72 7.46
CA ALA A 113 -1.05 0.87 6.76
C ALA A 113 -0.36 -0.49 6.57
N VAL A 114 0.33 -0.69 5.46
CA VAL A 114 0.94 -1.99 5.11
C VAL A 114 2.01 -2.44 6.10
N GLU A 115 2.67 -1.49 6.77
CA GLU A 115 3.62 -1.79 7.83
C GLU A 115 2.96 -2.30 9.11
N ASP A 116 1.69 -1.93 9.38
CA ASP A 116 0.96 -2.28 10.60
C ASP A 116 0.05 -3.51 10.42
N SER A 117 -0.39 -3.81 9.19
CA SER A 117 -1.23 -4.97 8.87
C SER A 117 -0.49 -6.29 9.14
N ASP A 118 -1.16 -7.29 9.64
CA ASP A 118 -0.64 -8.67 9.73
C ASP A 118 -0.90 -9.51 8.46
N PHE A 119 -1.44 -8.85 7.41
CA PHE A 119 -1.85 -9.50 6.17
C PHE A 119 -2.80 -10.69 6.41
N PHE A 120 -3.81 -10.46 7.24
CA PHE A 120 -4.82 -11.46 7.61
C PHE A 120 -4.26 -12.72 8.29
N GLY A 121 -3.02 -12.69 8.79
CA GLY A 121 -2.35 -13.82 9.45
C GLY A 121 -2.19 -15.08 8.57
N ARG A 122 -2.04 -14.93 7.24
CA ARG A 122 -2.03 -16.05 6.29
C ARG A 122 -0.98 -15.89 5.19
N THR A 123 -0.75 -16.96 4.45
CA THR A 123 0.08 -16.96 3.23
C THR A 123 -0.76 -16.70 1.98
N PHE A 124 -0.09 -16.30 0.88
CA PHE A 124 -0.72 -15.94 -0.38
C PHE A 124 0.00 -16.62 -1.55
N ASP A 125 -0.74 -16.87 -2.63
CA ASP A 125 -0.23 -17.41 -3.90
C ASP A 125 0.30 -16.30 -4.81
N GLY A 126 0.21 -15.05 -4.40
CA GLY A 126 0.74 -13.88 -5.09
C GLY A 126 0.50 -12.60 -4.32
N VAL A 127 1.40 -11.62 -4.47
CA VAL A 127 1.25 -10.28 -3.92
C VAL A 127 1.37 -9.25 -5.03
N VAL A 128 0.48 -8.27 -5.06
CA VAL A 128 0.53 -7.13 -5.98
C VAL A 128 0.49 -5.82 -5.19
N ALA A 129 1.43 -4.92 -5.49
CA ALA A 129 1.53 -3.59 -4.87
C ALA A 129 1.70 -2.53 -5.98
N TRP A 130 0.59 -2.18 -6.64
CA TRP A 130 0.58 -1.22 -7.73
C TRP A 130 0.35 0.20 -7.21
N GLY A 131 1.29 1.11 -7.51
CA GLY A 131 1.18 2.51 -7.08
C GLY A 131 1.43 2.76 -5.58
N LEU A 132 2.06 1.82 -4.86
CA LEU A 132 2.26 1.92 -3.43
C LEU A 132 3.71 2.18 -3.01
N PHE A 133 4.66 1.41 -3.52
CA PHE A 133 6.02 1.38 -2.96
C PHE A 133 6.63 2.77 -2.81
N PHE A 134 6.53 3.59 -3.84
CA PHE A 134 7.10 4.92 -3.86
C PHE A 134 6.38 5.93 -2.93
N LEU A 135 5.22 5.60 -2.38
CA LEU A 135 4.52 6.42 -1.38
C LEU A 135 5.05 6.21 0.04
N LEU A 136 5.89 5.19 0.24
CA LEU A 136 6.42 4.80 1.54
C LEU A 136 7.84 5.32 1.73
N ASP A 137 8.22 5.59 2.98
CA ASP A 137 9.60 5.91 3.33
C ASP A 137 10.55 4.76 2.97
N ALA A 138 11.81 5.08 2.65
CA ALA A 138 12.80 4.12 2.19
C ALA A 138 12.97 2.90 3.10
N GLU A 139 12.95 3.10 4.42
CA GLU A 139 13.06 2.01 5.39
C GLU A 139 11.76 1.18 5.47
N VAL A 140 10.60 1.81 5.29
CA VAL A 140 9.31 1.09 5.24
C VAL A 140 9.27 0.20 3.99
N GLN A 141 9.76 0.67 2.84
CA GLN A 141 9.83 -0.13 1.62
C GLN A 141 10.67 -1.41 1.81
N ARG A 142 11.84 -1.31 2.47
CA ARG A 142 12.70 -2.48 2.76
C ARG A 142 12.01 -3.46 3.71
N ARG A 143 11.44 -2.96 4.81
CA ARG A 143 10.68 -3.80 5.75
C ARG A 143 9.45 -4.44 5.10
N LEU A 144 8.79 -3.74 4.16
CA LEU A 144 7.67 -4.29 3.42
C LEU A 144 8.09 -5.47 2.53
N ILE A 145 9.25 -5.39 1.88
CA ILE A 145 9.81 -6.53 1.11
C ILE A 145 10.01 -7.75 2.02
N ALA A 146 10.63 -7.57 3.19
CA ALA A 146 10.81 -8.64 4.16
C ALA A 146 9.48 -9.25 4.62
N LYS A 147 8.51 -8.39 4.92
CA LYS A 147 7.17 -8.79 5.35
C LYS A 147 6.41 -9.55 4.27
N VAL A 148 6.50 -9.11 3.02
CA VAL A 148 5.92 -9.81 1.86
C VAL A 148 6.60 -11.15 1.64
N ALA A 149 7.93 -11.22 1.73
CA ALA A 149 8.66 -12.47 1.61
C ALA A 149 8.23 -13.52 2.66
N ALA A 150 7.89 -13.08 3.88
CA ALA A 150 7.42 -13.97 4.94
C ALA A 150 6.06 -14.64 4.66
N VAL A 151 5.17 -13.99 3.89
CA VAL A 151 3.83 -14.51 3.56
C VAL A 151 3.75 -15.19 2.20
N LEU A 152 4.85 -15.21 1.44
CA LEU A 152 4.94 -15.90 0.16
C LEU A 152 5.61 -17.28 0.33
N PRO A 153 4.98 -18.38 -0.08
CA PRO A 153 5.65 -19.67 -0.27
C PRO A 153 6.73 -19.59 -1.36
N ASN A 154 7.65 -20.58 -1.36
CA ASN A 154 8.67 -20.69 -2.41
C ASN A 154 8.03 -20.83 -3.80
N GLY A 155 8.64 -20.24 -4.80
CA GLY A 155 8.15 -20.22 -6.18
C GLY A 155 7.07 -19.18 -6.47
N VAL A 156 6.57 -18.48 -5.45
CA VAL A 156 5.48 -17.50 -5.57
C VAL A 156 6.01 -16.08 -5.79
N GLY A 157 5.23 -15.26 -6.50
CA GLY A 157 5.66 -13.97 -7.00
C GLY A 157 5.08 -12.75 -6.29
N LEU A 158 5.92 -11.70 -6.25
CA LEU A 158 5.55 -10.32 -5.96
C LEU A 158 5.60 -9.50 -7.25
N LEU A 159 4.56 -8.72 -7.52
CA LEU A 159 4.56 -7.65 -8.51
C LEU A 159 4.44 -6.31 -7.79
N PHE A 160 5.32 -5.36 -8.07
CA PHE A 160 5.17 -4.00 -7.57
C PHE A 160 5.62 -2.96 -8.60
N THR A 161 5.23 -1.69 -8.40
CA THR A 161 5.64 -0.57 -9.26
C THR A 161 6.42 0.47 -8.47
N SER A 162 7.52 0.96 -9.08
CA SER A 162 8.30 2.12 -8.62
C SER A 162 9.24 2.55 -9.76
N PRO A 163 9.65 3.81 -9.88
CA PRO A 163 10.68 4.20 -10.85
C PRO A 163 11.94 3.35 -10.77
N SER A 164 12.60 3.12 -11.91
CA SER A 164 13.87 2.37 -11.95
C SER A 164 15.07 3.17 -11.43
N GLN A 165 14.96 4.48 -11.44
CA GLN A 165 15.98 5.39 -10.87
C GLN A 165 15.75 5.57 -9.37
N SER A 166 16.84 5.71 -8.61
CA SER A 166 16.78 6.21 -7.24
C SER A 166 16.49 7.70 -7.29
N CYS A 167 15.34 8.12 -6.79
CA CYS A 167 14.91 9.52 -6.83
C CYS A 167 13.82 9.81 -5.79
N SER A 168 13.57 11.10 -5.58
CA SER A 168 12.41 11.59 -4.82
C SER A 168 11.74 12.72 -5.60
N TRP A 169 10.41 12.83 -5.45
CA TRP A 169 9.61 13.88 -6.11
C TRP A 169 8.37 14.22 -5.29
N ALA A 170 7.72 15.31 -5.64
CA ALA A 170 6.39 15.60 -5.12
C ALA A 170 5.35 14.79 -5.91
N ASP A 171 4.55 13.97 -5.21
CA ASP A 171 3.45 13.22 -5.82
C ASP A 171 2.48 14.16 -6.52
N ALA A 172 2.11 13.84 -7.75
CA ALA A 172 1.28 14.72 -8.59
C ALA A 172 -0.17 14.90 -8.07
N MET A 173 -0.64 13.97 -7.23
CA MET A 173 -2.00 14.00 -6.69
C MET A 173 -2.04 14.63 -5.30
N THR A 174 -1.12 14.28 -4.43
CA THR A 174 -1.11 14.69 -3.02
C THR A 174 -0.14 15.83 -2.72
N GLY A 175 0.86 16.07 -3.59
CA GLY A 175 1.96 16.99 -3.35
C GLY A 175 2.95 16.51 -2.27
N ARG A 176 2.71 15.36 -1.64
CA ARG A 176 3.61 14.79 -0.64
C ARG A 176 4.81 14.13 -1.29
N THR A 177 5.86 13.89 -0.53
CA THR A 177 7.08 13.26 -1.04
C THR A 177 6.84 11.80 -1.39
N SER A 178 7.26 11.44 -2.60
CA SER A 178 7.40 10.06 -3.08
C SER A 178 8.88 9.73 -3.25
N ILE A 179 9.26 8.46 -3.02
CA ILE A 179 10.66 8.00 -3.02
C ILE A 179 10.76 6.68 -3.78
N SER A 180 11.69 6.59 -4.73
CA SER A 180 12.14 5.31 -5.29
C SER A 180 13.53 4.98 -4.81
N LEU A 181 13.73 3.73 -4.37
CA LEU A 181 15.08 3.22 -4.02
C LEU A 181 15.93 2.99 -5.28
N GLY A 182 15.30 2.79 -6.43
CA GLY A 182 15.96 2.42 -7.67
C GLY A 182 16.19 0.92 -7.84
N LEU A 183 16.43 0.50 -9.07
CA LEU A 183 16.50 -0.90 -9.48
C LEU A 183 17.47 -1.74 -8.63
N ASP A 184 18.69 -1.25 -8.44
CA ASP A 184 19.73 -2.03 -7.74
C ASP A 184 19.43 -2.17 -6.26
N ALA A 185 18.90 -1.12 -5.61
CA ALA A 185 18.52 -1.20 -4.21
C ALA A 185 17.30 -2.11 -3.98
N TYR A 186 16.33 -2.12 -4.91
CA TYR A 186 15.23 -3.08 -4.85
C TYR A 186 15.72 -4.51 -5.07
N ARG A 187 16.62 -4.75 -6.03
CA ARG A 187 17.22 -6.08 -6.24
C ARG A 187 17.90 -6.57 -4.97
N ASN A 188 18.77 -5.76 -4.39
CA ASN A 188 19.50 -6.11 -3.17
C ASN A 188 18.57 -6.39 -1.99
N ALA A 189 17.49 -5.59 -1.82
CA ALA A 189 16.50 -5.79 -0.78
C ALA A 189 15.71 -7.10 -0.98
N LEU A 190 15.36 -7.45 -2.21
CA LEU A 190 14.71 -8.72 -2.54
C LEU A 190 15.63 -9.91 -2.27
N GLU A 191 16.88 -9.85 -2.72
CA GLU A 191 17.88 -10.92 -2.52
C GLU A 191 18.17 -11.18 -1.04
N ALA A 192 18.23 -10.14 -0.21
CA ALA A 192 18.38 -10.27 1.23
C ALA A 192 17.27 -11.08 1.91
N GLU A 193 16.08 -11.10 1.32
CA GLU A 193 14.91 -11.84 1.80
C GLU A 193 14.65 -13.17 1.03
N GLY A 194 15.65 -13.66 0.30
CA GLY A 194 15.55 -14.90 -0.48
C GLY A 194 14.61 -14.81 -1.67
N MET A 195 14.42 -13.60 -2.21
CA MET A 195 13.64 -13.38 -3.42
C MET A 195 14.56 -12.99 -4.59
N SER A 196 14.24 -13.43 -5.78
CA SER A 196 14.97 -13.05 -7.00
C SER A 196 14.15 -12.09 -7.84
N LEU A 197 14.75 -11.00 -8.31
CA LEU A 197 14.17 -10.16 -9.35
C LEU A 197 14.24 -10.91 -10.69
N VAL A 198 13.06 -11.36 -11.18
CA VAL A 198 12.98 -12.21 -12.41
C VAL A 198 12.70 -11.40 -13.66
N GLY A 199 12.42 -10.12 -13.55
CA GLY A 199 12.23 -9.23 -14.69
C GLY A 199 11.67 -7.88 -14.31
N THR A 200 11.68 -6.96 -15.25
CA THR A 200 11.04 -5.66 -15.18
C THR A 200 10.24 -5.39 -16.45
N HIS A 201 9.28 -4.48 -16.38
CA HIS A 201 8.49 -4.02 -17.52
C HIS A 201 8.18 -2.54 -17.38
N ARG A 202 7.93 -1.84 -18.48
CA ARG A 202 7.43 -0.47 -18.51
C ARG A 202 6.20 -0.43 -19.39
N ASP A 203 5.09 0.05 -18.87
CA ASP A 203 3.85 0.18 -19.64
C ASP A 203 3.74 1.54 -20.36
N ASP A 204 2.68 1.70 -21.15
CA ASP A 204 2.40 2.94 -21.90
C ASP A 204 2.07 4.13 -20.98
N GLY A 205 1.75 3.88 -19.72
CA GLY A 205 1.54 4.89 -18.68
C GLY A 205 2.82 5.26 -17.94
N ASP A 206 3.96 4.79 -18.42
CA ASP A 206 5.28 5.07 -17.84
C ASP A 206 5.52 4.46 -16.46
N ASN A 207 4.68 3.50 -16.04
CA ASN A 207 4.90 2.76 -14.82
C ASN A 207 5.98 1.70 -15.03
N HIS A 208 6.95 1.66 -14.13
CA HIS A 208 7.98 0.65 -14.11
C HIS A 208 7.61 -0.45 -13.12
N TYR A 209 7.53 -1.68 -13.60
CA TYR A 209 7.13 -2.88 -12.86
C TYR A 209 8.34 -3.72 -12.51
N TYR A 210 8.29 -4.29 -11.31
CA TYR A 210 9.22 -5.28 -10.82
C TYR A 210 8.49 -6.60 -10.62
N PHE A 211 9.03 -7.67 -11.18
CA PHE A 211 8.55 -9.03 -10.97
C PHE A 211 9.59 -9.77 -10.14
N ALA A 212 9.24 -10.14 -8.93
CA ALA A 212 10.10 -10.90 -8.04
C ALA A 212 9.48 -12.26 -7.72
N ARG A 213 10.32 -13.25 -7.40
CA ARG A 213 9.89 -14.59 -7.00
C ARG A 213 10.68 -15.04 -5.79
N LYS A 214 10.02 -15.66 -4.83
CA LYS A 214 10.69 -16.30 -3.71
C LYS A 214 11.39 -17.59 -4.16
N ALA A 215 12.64 -17.80 -3.71
CA ALA A 215 13.46 -18.97 -4.01
C ALA A 215 12.94 -20.25 -3.34
#